data_92ec40ca6b532524978e155ef3cfb82e
#
_entry.id   92ec40ca6b532524978e155ef3cfb82e
#
_cell.length_a   1.000
_cell.length_b   1.000
_cell.length_c   1.000
_cell.angle_alpha   90.00
_cell.angle_beta   90.00
_cell.angle_gamma   90.00
#
_symmetry.space_group_name_H-M   'P 1'
#
loop_
_entity.id
_entity.type
_entity.pdbx_description
1 polymer ?
#
loop_
_entity_poly.entity_id
_entity_poly.type
_entity_poly.pdbx_seq_one_letter_code
_entity_poly.pdbx_strand_id
1 'polypeptide(L)'
;MFKKLNIVLIEPFYTGSHKAWAEGYQQSSQHNIHIISLKGIYWKWRMHGGAITLAKMFNEYIKNNGMPDILLVTDMLNLPVFESFAHIDDIPIISFFHENQLTYPWSTQDRDKEKNRDHHYGFINYTTALRSNKILFNSEFHKDSFINALRKFLKQFPDHNELSNVDKIEQKSIVSYLGLDLKKFNDYKISSTNKVPIILWNHRWEYDKNPNDFFQSLQKIKSVGIQFKLVIVGQEFDTEMPIFTESRNFFKDEIIHMGYCKSFEDYASWLWKADILPVTINQEFFGASVMEAVYCNCYPLLPKRLTYPELFNDRVNALHFYHNTNDYDNKLKSLLINQNLGHNLNEITQKYDWSTMSIQYDQLMNIT
;
A
#
# COMPACT_ATOMS: atom_id res chain seq x y z
N MET A 1 24.40 9.34 20.45
CA MET A 1 24.09 7.99 19.94
C MET A 1 22.71 7.62 20.45
N PHE A 2 21.78 7.26 19.58
CA PHE A 2 20.50 6.73 20.02
C PHE A 2 20.73 5.36 20.68
N LYS A 3 19.98 5.08 21.78
CA LYS A 3 19.99 3.75 22.41
C LYS A 3 19.48 2.72 21.41
N LYS A 4 20.19 1.63 21.21
CA LYS A 4 19.70 0.52 20.39
C LYS A 4 18.58 -0.18 21.15
N LEU A 5 17.37 -0.22 20.55
CA LEU A 5 16.17 -0.80 21.15
C LEU A 5 15.97 -2.24 20.68
N ASN A 6 15.30 -3.03 21.52
CA ASN A 6 14.74 -4.33 21.15
C ASN A 6 13.24 -4.12 20.84
N ILE A 7 12.86 -4.29 19.60
CA ILE A 7 11.49 -4.06 19.10
C ILE A 7 10.90 -5.41 18.69
N VAL A 8 9.70 -5.70 19.17
CA VAL A 8 8.91 -6.81 18.65
C VAL A 8 7.84 -6.24 17.71
N LEU A 9 7.89 -6.70 16.44
CA LEU A 9 6.90 -6.34 15.42
C LEU A 9 5.88 -7.47 15.30
N ILE A 10 4.60 -7.15 15.50
CA ILE A 10 3.48 -8.10 15.39
C ILE A 10 2.73 -7.84 14.09
N GLU A 11 2.76 -8.82 13.17
CA GLU A 11 2.10 -8.72 11.86
C GLU A 11 1.15 -9.91 11.63
N PRO A 12 -0.17 -9.70 11.78
CA PRO A 12 -1.16 -10.76 11.58
C PRO A 12 -1.29 -11.24 10.13
N PHE A 13 -0.97 -10.38 9.16
CA PHE A 13 -1.18 -10.64 7.72
C PHE A 13 0.11 -10.54 6.91
N TYR A 14 1.05 -11.45 7.21
CA TYR A 14 2.41 -11.43 6.68
C TYR A 14 2.47 -11.93 5.23
N THR A 15 2.21 -11.02 4.28
CA THR A 15 2.30 -11.26 2.83
C THR A 15 2.37 -9.92 2.06
N GLY A 16 2.74 -9.95 0.78
CA GLY A 16 2.76 -8.78 -0.08
C GLY A 16 3.50 -7.58 0.53
N SER A 17 2.87 -6.41 0.49
CA SER A 17 3.43 -5.15 1.01
C SER A 17 3.68 -5.17 2.51
N HIS A 18 2.83 -5.84 3.31
CA HIS A 18 3.03 -5.99 4.75
C HIS A 18 4.34 -6.73 5.08
N LYS A 19 4.57 -7.86 4.39
CA LYS A 19 5.80 -8.64 4.54
C LYS A 19 7.01 -7.84 4.09
N ALA A 20 6.95 -7.24 2.91
CA ALA A 20 8.05 -6.46 2.34
C ALA A 20 8.43 -5.27 3.26
N TRP A 21 7.45 -4.58 3.83
CA TRP A 21 7.67 -3.51 4.78
C TRP A 21 8.32 -4.01 6.08
N ALA A 22 7.79 -5.07 6.68
CA ALA A 22 8.30 -5.60 7.94
C ALA A 22 9.76 -6.09 7.80
N GLU A 23 10.04 -6.86 6.75
CA GLU A 23 11.40 -7.34 6.45
C GLU A 23 12.35 -6.20 6.07
N GLY A 24 11.90 -5.24 5.26
CA GLY A 24 12.69 -4.08 4.86
C GLY A 24 13.07 -3.22 6.06
N TYR A 25 12.13 -2.96 6.98
CA TYR A 25 12.43 -2.24 8.21
C TYR A 25 13.37 -3.04 9.12
N GLN A 26 13.14 -4.35 9.30
CA GLN A 26 14.03 -5.21 10.08
C GLN A 26 15.47 -5.19 9.56
N GLN A 27 15.66 -5.23 8.25
CA GLN A 27 16.99 -5.27 7.62
C GLN A 27 17.72 -3.92 7.65
N SER A 28 16.96 -2.81 7.64
CA SER A 28 17.51 -1.46 7.46
C SER A 28 17.62 -0.66 8.75
N SER A 29 16.93 -1.06 9.82
CA SER A 29 16.92 -0.40 11.12
C SER A 29 18.25 -0.61 11.87
N GLN A 30 18.65 0.40 12.64
CA GLN A 30 19.73 0.26 13.63
C GLN A 30 19.28 -0.47 14.91
N HIS A 31 17.98 -0.65 15.11
CA HIS A 31 17.40 -1.37 16.23
C HIS A 31 17.40 -2.89 16.02
N ASN A 32 17.22 -3.67 17.08
CA ASN A 32 17.00 -5.10 16.98
C ASN A 32 15.51 -5.35 16.81
N ILE A 33 15.06 -5.76 15.62
CA ILE A 33 13.66 -6.02 15.34
C ILE A 33 13.43 -7.53 15.24
N HIS A 34 12.49 -8.04 16.04
CA HIS A 34 12.03 -9.42 15.95
C HIS A 34 10.57 -9.43 15.43
N ILE A 35 10.34 -10.16 14.34
CA ILE A 35 9.01 -10.24 13.71
C ILE A 35 8.28 -11.49 14.21
N ILE A 36 7.10 -11.29 14.80
CA ILE A 36 6.13 -12.34 15.14
C ILE A 36 4.95 -12.20 14.19
N SER A 37 4.68 -13.23 13.37
CA SER A 37 3.73 -13.09 12.28
C SER A 37 2.90 -14.34 12.01
N LEU A 38 1.79 -14.16 11.32
CA LEU A 38 0.97 -15.24 10.75
C LEU A 38 0.93 -15.12 9.23
N LYS A 39 0.76 -16.25 8.52
CA LYS A 39 0.63 -16.23 7.06
C LYS A 39 -0.49 -15.30 6.61
N GLY A 40 -0.26 -14.52 5.55
CA GLY A 40 -1.20 -13.57 4.96
C GLY A 40 -2.30 -14.23 4.14
N ILE A 41 -3.15 -15.03 4.80
CA ILE A 41 -4.33 -15.68 4.26
C ILE A 41 -5.51 -15.47 5.20
N TYR A 42 -6.74 -15.47 4.68
CA TYR A 42 -7.95 -15.31 5.49
C TYR A 42 -7.93 -14.02 6.35
N TRP A 43 -7.75 -12.86 5.72
CA TRP A 43 -7.52 -11.58 6.39
C TRP A 43 -8.56 -11.26 7.49
N LYS A 44 -9.85 -11.57 7.26
CA LYS A 44 -10.91 -11.40 8.25
C LYS A 44 -10.64 -12.18 9.54
N TRP A 45 -10.18 -13.43 9.38
CA TRP A 45 -9.82 -14.25 10.53
C TRP A 45 -8.55 -13.76 11.21
N ARG A 46 -7.59 -13.19 10.47
CA ARG A 46 -6.40 -12.57 11.06
C ARG A 46 -6.75 -11.40 11.96
N MET A 47 -7.67 -10.54 11.54
CA MET A 47 -8.15 -9.42 12.35
C MET A 47 -8.95 -9.87 13.58
N HIS A 48 -9.60 -11.02 13.55
CA HIS A 48 -10.34 -11.56 14.69
C HIS A 48 -9.48 -12.45 15.58
N GLY A 49 -9.28 -13.67 15.17
CA GLY A 49 -8.66 -14.74 15.98
C GLY A 49 -7.14 -14.73 15.98
N GLY A 50 -6.51 -14.03 15.05
CA GLY A 50 -5.05 -13.95 14.94
C GLY A 50 -4.38 -13.41 16.20
N ALA A 51 -5.03 -12.46 16.88
CA ALA A 51 -4.53 -11.83 18.09
C ALA A 51 -4.23 -12.83 19.22
N ILE A 52 -5.09 -13.84 19.44
CA ILE A 52 -4.91 -14.86 20.49
C ILE A 52 -3.66 -15.73 20.18
N THR A 53 -3.49 -16.13 18.92
CA THR A 53 -2.33 -16.92 18.52
C THR A 53 -1.04 -16.12 18.65
N LEU A 54 -1.05 -14.87 18.19
CA LEU A 54 0.10 -13.98 18.29
C LEU A 54 0.49 -13.66 19.73
N ALA A 55 -0.50 -13.52 20.63
CA ALA A 55 -0.24 -13.34 22.06
C ALA A 55 0.48 -14.56 22.69
N LYS A 56 0.10 -15.79 22.30
CA LYS A 56 0.82 -16.99 22.73
C LYS A 56 2.27 -17.00 22.23
N MET A 57 2.48 -16.68 20.95
CA MET A 57 3.82 -16.60 20.36
C MET A 57 4.67 -15.51 21.04
N PHE A 58 4.07 -14.36 21.35
CA PHE A 58 4.73 -13.27 22.07
C PHE A 58 5.12 -13.71 23.49
N ASN A 59 4.22 -14.40 24.22
CA ASN A 59 4.52 -14.91 25.57
C ASN A 59 5.67 -15.93 25.57
N GLU A 60 5.77 -16.75 24.53
CA GLU A 60 6.92 -17.67 24.32
C GLU A 60 8.21 -16.89 24.04
N TYR A 61 8.12 -15.85 23.21
CA TYR A 61 9.26 -15.00 22.91
C TYR A 61 9.83 -14.33 24.15
N ILE A 62 8.99 -13.70 25.00
CA ILE A 62 9.46 -12.99 26.19
C ILE A 62 10.07 -13.90 27.26
N LYS A 63 9.61 -15.15 27.35
CA LYS A 63 10.22 -16.15 28.26
C LYS A 63 11.70 -16.40 27.92
N ASN A 64 12.05 -16.35 26.64
CA ASN A 64 13.39 -16.69 26.16
C ASN A 64 14.28 -15.47 25.97
N ASN A 65 13.71 -14.30 25.70
CA ASN A 65 14.45 -13.11 25.27
C ASN A 65 14.26 -11.89 26.19
N GLY A 66 13.35 -11.99 27.16
CA GLY A 66 12.95 -10.85 28.00
C GLY A 66 11.97 -9.90 27.28
N MET A 67 11.54 -8.87 28.02
CA MET A 67 10.59 -7.86 27.55
C MET A 67 11.23 -6.96 26.47
N PRO A 68 10.58 -6.66 25.33
CA PRO A 68 11.06 -5.68 24.40
C PRO A 68 10.93 -4.25 24.94
N ASP A 69 11.74 -3.33 24.41
CA ASP A 69 11.63 -1.89 24.72
C ASP A 69 10.37 -1.29 24.06
N ILE A 70 9.91 -1.84 22.91
CA ILE A 70 8.74 -1.36 22.15
C ILE A 70 8.01 -2.53 21.50
N LEU A 71 6.70 -2.43 21.46
CA LEU A 71 5.82 -3.26 20.66
C LEU A 71 5.35 -2.45 19.44
N LEU A 72 5.77 -2.86 18.23
CA LEU A 72 5.29 -2.31 16.97
C LEU A 72 4.24 -3.25 16.39
N VAL A 73 3.03 -2.76 16.15
CA VAL A 73 1.90 -3.57 15.65
C VAL A 73 1.33 -2.97 14.39
N THR A 74 0.62 -3.78 13.58
CA THR A 74 -0.06 -3.26 12.39
C THR A 74 -1.57 -3.16 12.58
N ASP A 75 -2.24 -2.43 11.69
CA ASP A 75 -3.70 -2.24 11.65
C ASP A 75 -4.50 -3.54 11.59
N MET A 76 -3.87 -4.63 11.13
CA MET A 76 -4.50 -5.95 11.07
C MET A 76 -4.59 -6.65 12.44
N LEU A 77 -3.97 -6.12 13.50
CA LEU A 77 -4.04 -6.68 14.84
C LEU A 77 -5.25 -6.15 15.60
N ASN A 78 -6.03 -7.04 16.22
CA ASN A 78 -6.95 -6.66 17.29
C ASN A 78 -6.14 -6.49 18.58
N LEU A 79 -5.59 -5.29 18.78
CA LEU A 79 -4.66 -5.00 19.87
C LEU A 79 -5.28 -5.22 21.27
N PRO A 80 -6.50 -4.77 21.60
CA PRO A 80 -7.10 -5.04 22.91
C PRO A 80 -7.25 -6.54 23.22
N VAL A 81 -7.61 -7.33 22.21
CA VAL A 81 -7.68 -8.80 22.37
C VAL A 81 -6.28 -9.39 22.56
N PHE A 82 -5.30 -8.94 21.79
CA PHE A 82 -3.93 -9.37 21.96
C PHE A 82 -3.42 -9.11 23.37
N GLU A 83 -3.63 -7.90 23.92
CA GLU A 83 -3.22 -7.53 25.27
C GLU A 83 -3.92 -8.37 26.37
N SER A 84 -5.18 -8.75 26.15
CA SER A 84 -5.91 -9.59 27.12
C SER A 84 -5.29 -10.97 27.31
N PHE A 85 -4.49 -11.45 26.37
CA PHE A 85 -3.83 -12.77 26.41
C PHE A 85 -2.30 -12.68 26.43
N ALA A 86 -1.73 -11.54 26.14
CA ALA A 86 -0.29 -11.31 26.21
C ALA A 86 0.13 -10.79 27.59
N HIS A 87 1.29 -11.22 28.06
CA HIS A 87 1.89 -10.71 29.29
C HIS A 87 2.66 -9.41 28.95
N ILE A 88 1.93 -8.30 28.90
CA ILE A 88 2.47 -6.98 28.59
C ILE A 88 2.41 -6.11 29.83
N ASP A 89 3.57 -5.72 30.34
CA ASP A 89 3.69 -4.75 31.42
C ASP A 89 4.28 -3.45 30.83
N ASP A 90 3.53 -2.35 30.87
CA ASP A 90 3.93 -0.96 30.52
C ASP A 90 4.83 -0.77 29.28
N ILE A 91 4.78 -1.68 28.32
CA ILE A 91 5.53 -1.54 27.07
C ILE A 91 4.85 -0.49 26.19
N PRO A 92 5.58 0.52 25.68
CA PRO A 92 5.05 1.44 24.69
C PRO A 92 4.64 0.72 23.42
N ILE A 93 3.44 1.02 22.91
CA ILE A 93 2.88 0.42 21.71
C ILE A 93 2.76 1.45 20.61
N ILE A 94 3.39 1.17 19.47
CA ILE A 94 3.27 1.95 18.24
C ILE A 94 2.49 1.12 17.23
N SER A 95 1.46 1.69 16.62
CA SER A 95 0.75 1.04 15.52
C SER A 95 1.11 1.67 14.19
N PHE A 96 1.36 0.83 13.17
CA PHE A 96 1.54 1.25 11.79
C PHE A 96 0.32 0.80 10.98
N PHE A 97 -0.34 1.77 10.35
CA PHE A 97 -1.52 1.54 9.52
C PHE A 97 -1.12 1.48 8.05
N HIS A 98 -1.18 0.28 7.46
CA HIS A 98 -1.05 0.05 6.02
C HIS A 98 -2.33 0.43 5.29
N GLU A 99 -3.46 0.07 5.88
CA GLU A 99 -4.81 0.35 5.41
C GLU A 99 -5.76 0.56 6.60
N ASN A 100 -7.01 0.88 6.33
CA ASN A 100 -8.05 0.90 7.36
C ASN A 100 -9.38 0.40 6.81
N GLN A 101 -10.13 -0.29 7.63
CA GLN A 101 -11.39 -0.92 7.23
C GLN A 101 -12.61 0.01 7.36
N LEU A 102 -12.42 1.28 7.76
CA LEU A 102 -13.47 2.29 7.73
C LEU A 102 -13.66 2.91 6.34
N THR A 103 -12.60 2.94 5.52
CA THR A 103 -12.63 3.60 4.20
C THR A 103 -12.22 2.68 3.06
N TYR A 104 -11.68 1.49 3.34
CA TYR A 104 -11.36 0.53 2.28
C TYR A 104 -12.65 0.04 1.61
N PRO A 105 -12.74 0.07 0.26
CA PRO A 105 -13.96 -0.33 -0.44
C PRO A 105 -14.19 -1.84 -0.31
N TRP A 106 -15.43 -2.21 -0.04
CA TRP A 106 -15.84 -3.61 0.01
C TRP A 106 -15.99 -4.19 -1.39
N SER A 107 -15.56 -5.43 -1.56
CA SER A 107 -15.89 -6.18 -2.77
C SER A 107 -17.39 -6.33 -2.90
N THR A 108 -17.91 -6.22 -4.13
CA THR A 108 -19.32 -6.45 -4.43
C THR A 108 -19.76 -7.90 -4.15
N GLN A 109 -18.80 -8.83 -4.08
CA GLN A 109 -19.04 -10.25 -3.80
C GLN A 109 -18.91 -10.59 -2.30
N ASP A 110 -18.61 -9.60 -1.45
CA ASP A 110 -18.43 -9.84 -0.02
C ASP A 110 -19.76 -10.05 0.70
N ARG A 111 -19.93 -11.24 1.28
CA ARG A 111 -21.16 -11.66 1.99
C ARG A 111 -21.42 -10.85 3.27
N ASP A 112 -20.41 -10.21 3.86
CA ASP A 112 -20.58 -9.46 5.09
C ASP A 112 -21.33 -8.15 4.84
N LYS A 113 -21.16 -7.55 3.66
CA LYS A 113 -21.90 -6.36 3.23
C LYS A 113 -23.40 -6.62 3.14
N GLU A 114 -23.80 -7.75 2.55
CA GLU A 114 -25.20 -8.16 2.48
C GLU A 114 -25.84 -8.37 3.86
N LYS A 115 -25.02 -8.74 4.85
CA LYS A 115 -25.44 -9.03 6.22
C LYS A 115 -25.27 -7.85 7.18
N ASN A 116 -24.93 -6.63 6.69
CA ASN A 116 -24.63 -5.44 7.47
C ASN A 116 -23.54 -5.68 8.58
N ARG A 117 -22.50 -6.46 8.25
CA ARG A 117 -21.39 -6.80 9.16
C ARG A 117 -20.11 -6.03 8.85
N ASP A 118 -20.20 -5.01 8.05
CA ASP A 118 -19.08 -4.22 7.51
C ASP A 118 -18.38 -3.35 8.57
N HIS A 119 -19.06 -2.96 9.65
CA HIS A 119 -18.50 -2.07 10.66
C HIS A 119 -17.56 -2.72 11.67
N HIS A 120 -17.53 -4.04 11.75
CA HIS A 120 -16.79 -4.75 12.80
C HIS A 120 -15.27 -4.57 12.66
N TYR A 121 -14.74 -4.64 11.46
CA TYR A 121 -13.30 -4.48 11.22
C TYR A 121 -12.85 -3.01 11.42
N GLY A 122 -13.70 -2.06 11.08
CA GLY A 122 -13.49 -0.65 11.41
C GLY A 122 -13.43 -0.39 12.90
N PHE A 123 -14.22 -1.13 13.70
CA PHE A 123 -14.16 -1.05 15.17
C PHE A 123 -12.84 -1.61 15.71
N ILE A 124 -12.30 -2.69 15.12
CA ILE A 124 -10.97 -3.21 15.46
C ILE A 124 -9.89 -2.15 15.20
N ASN A 125 -9.92 -1.49 14.03
CA ASN A 125 -8.99 -0.39 13.75
C ASN A 125 -9.10 0.75 14.75
N TYR A 126 -10.33 1.15 15.10
CA TYR A 126 -10.58 2.18 16.11
C TYR A 126 -9.98 1.82 17.47
N THR A 127 -10.27 0.63 17.99
CA THR A 127 -9.79 0.22 19.32
C THR A 127 -8.27 0.00 19.34
N THR A 128 -7.69 -0.50 18.25
CA THR A 128 -6.24 -0.60 18.09
C THR A 128 -5.58 0.79 18.08
N ALA A 129 -6.13 1.74 17.32
CA ALA A 129 -5.66 3.12 17.32
C ALA A 129 -5.80 3.77 18.71
N LEU A 130 -6.94 3.59 19.38
CA LEU A 130 -7.19 4.17 20.70
C LEU A 130 -6.19 3.69 21.74
N ARG A 131 -5.85 2.39 21.71
CA ARG A 131 -4.94 1.77 22.68
C ARG A 131 -3.47 2.11 22.44
N SER A 132 -3.06 2.35 21.21
CA SER A 132 -1.67 2.66 20.85
C SER A 132 -1.19 3.97 21.49
N ASN A 133 0.09 4.05 21.87
CA ASN A 133 0.72 5.28 22.34
C ASN A 133 1.02 6.25 21.19
N LYS A 134 1.37 5.72 20.01
CA LYS A 134 1.64 6.46 18.79
C LYS A 134 1.06 5.71 17.60
N ILE A 135 0.52 6.43 16.62
CA ILE A 135 -0.08 5.84 15.42
C ILE A 135 0.64 6.39 14.20
N LEU A 136 1.12 5.52 13.34
CA LEU A 136 1.81 5.87 12.10
C LEU A 136 0.89 5.55 10.92
N PHE A 137 0.61 6.54 10.08
CA PHE A 137 -0.12 6.39 8.82
C PHE A 137 0.84 6.57 7.64
N ASN A 138 0.66 5.78 6.59
CA ASN A 138 1.53 5.82 5.41
C ASN A 138 1.31 7.02 4.47
N SER A 139 0.32 7.89 4.75
CA SER A 139 0.11 9.18 4.07
C SER A 139 -0.80 10.10 4.87
N GLU A 140 -0.77 11.41 4.57
CA GLU A 140 -1.74 12.38 5.11
C GLU A 140 -3.16 12.02 4.67
N PHE A 141 -3.33 11.66 3.38
CA PHE A 141 -4.62 11.18 2.86
C PHE A 141 -5.17 10.02 3.69
N HIS A 142 -4.33 9.05 4.04
CA HIS A 142 -4.74 7.90 4.86
C HIS A 142 -5.17 8.34 6.26
N LYS A 143 -4.37 9.14 6.94
CA LYS A 143 -4.68 9.69 8.26
C LYS A 143 -6.01 10.45 8.24
N ASP A 144 -6.15 11.40 7.32
CA ASP A 144 -7.35 12.24 7.24
C ASP A 144 -8.60 11.44 6.89
N SER A 145 -8.48 10.47 5.98
CA SER A 145 -9.59 9.58 5.63
C SER A 145 -10.05 8.74 6.82
N PHE A 146 -9.11 8.18 7.58
CA PHE A 146 -9.41 7.42 8.79
C PHE A 146 -10.08 8.29 9.86
N ILE A 147 -9.52 9.43 10.22
CA ILE A 147 -10.07 10.34 11.25
C ILE A 147 -11.47 10.81 10.87
N ASN A 148 -11.66 11.23 9.62
CA ASN A 148 -12.98 11.68 9.14
C ASN A 148 -14.02 10.56 9.14
N ALA A 149 -13.64 9.35 8.72
CA ALA A 149 -14.53 8.20 8.72
C ALA A 149 -14.85 7.73 10.15
N LEU A 150 -13.86 7.73 11.04
CA LEU A 150 -14.04 7.36 12.44
C LEU A 150 -15.04 8.29 13.14
N ARG A 151 -14.95 9.61 12.90
CA ARG A 151 -15.90 10.58 13.45
C ARG A 151 -17.34 10.31 12.98
N LYS A 152 -17.52 9.94 11.72
CA LYS A 152 -18.83 9.55 11.16
C LYS A 152 -19.31 8.22 11.74
N PHE A 153 -18.41 7.26 11.87
CA PHE A 153 -18.69 5.93 12.39
C PHE A 153 -19.19 6.00 13.86
N LEU A 154 -18.47 6.70 14.73
CA LEU A 154 -18.84 6.80 16.14
C LEU A 154 -20.16 7.55 16.36
N LYS A 155 -20.51 8.53 15.51
CA LYS A 155 -21.81 9.23 15.56
C LYS A 155 -23.02 8.33 15.29
N GLN A 156 -22.83 7.12 14.78
CA GLN A 156 -23.93 6.19 14.54
C GLN A 156 -24.40 5.47 15.81
N PHE A 157 -23.57 5.47 16.86
CA PHE A 157 -23.94 4.87 18.13
C PHE A 157 -24.90 5.80 18.90
N PRO A 158 -25.98 5.25 19.50
CA PRO A 158 -27.07 6.04 20.06
C PRO A 158 -26.70 6.80 21.35
N ASP A 159 -25.74 6.26 22.11
CA ASP A 159 -25.23 6.84 23.34
C ASP A 159 -23.75 6.48 23.56
N HIS A 160 -23.07 7.10 24.48
CA HIS A 160 -21.68 6.82 24.84
C HIS A 160 -20.78 6.62 23.61
N ASN A 161 -20.98 7.46 22.59
CA ASN A 161 -20.30 7.33 21.32
C ASN A 161 -18.82 7.76 21.31
N GLU A 162 -18.36 8.26 22.47
CA GLU A 162 -16.94 8.53 22.74
C GLU A 162 -16.24 9.38 21.68
N LEU A 163 -16.93 10.38 21.12
CA LEU A 163 -16.39 11.25 20.06
C LEU A 163 -15.08 11.95 20.43
N SER A 164 -14.86 12.23 21.72
CA SER A 164 -13.60 12.80 22.20
C SER A 164 -12.39 11.91 21.97
N ASN A 165 -12.59 10.61 21.79
CA ASN A 165 -11.49 9.69 21.47
C ASN A 165 -10.92 9.92 20.07
N VAL A 166 -11.71 10.49 19.15
CA VAL A 166 -11.21 10.86 17.80
C VAL A 166 -10.09 11.89 17.91
N ASP A 167 -10.30 12.92 18.74
CA ASP A 167 -9.31 13.98 18.95
C ASP A 167 -8.03 13.44 19.64
N LYS A 168 -8.20 12.49 20.59
CA LYS A 168 -7.06 11.79 21.23
C LYS A 168 -6.25 10.96 20.22
N ILE A 169 -6.96 10.26 19.31
CA ILE A 169 -6.32 9.46 18.27
C ILE A 169 -5.58 10.40 17.29
N GLU A 170 -6.21 11.50 16.86
CA GLU A 170 -5.63 12.47 15.95
C GLU A 170 -4.34 13.09 16.52
N GLN A 171 -4.33 13.47 17.79
CA GLN A 171 -3.16 14.06 18.47
C GLN A 171 -1.93 13.16 18.51
N LYS A 172 -2.10 11.84 18.53
CA LYS A 172 -1.00 10.86 18.54
C LYS A 172 -0.73 10.23 17.17
N SER A 173 -1.42 10.70 16.12
CA SER A 173 -1.27 10.25 14.75
C SER A 173 -0.20 11.02 14.01
N ILE A 174 0.75 10.32 13.41
CA ILE A 174 1.88 10.87 12.67
C ILE A 174 1.89 10.24 11.28
N VAL A 175 2.24 11.01 10.26
CA VAL A 175 2.50 10.47 8.93
C VAL A 175 3.93 9.96 8.86
N SER A 176 4.06 8.69 8.49
CA SER A 176 5.32 8.02 8.24
C SER A 176 5.16 7.22 6.95
N TYR A 177 5.66 7.76 5.86
CA TYR A 177 5.54 7.15 4.53
C TYR A 177 6.12 5.74 4.51
N LEU A 178 5.64 4.92 3.57
CA LEU A 178 6.09 3.54 3.45
C LEU A 178 7.54 3.49 2.95
N GLY A 179 8.38 2.72 3.64
CA GLY A 179 9.73 2.41 3.15
C GLY A 179 9.68 1.34 2.07
N LEU A 180 10.48 1.50 1.03
CA LEU A 180 10.56 0.62 -0.13
C LEU A 180 12.03 0.24 -0.41
N ASP A 181 12.25 -0.94 -1.00
CA ASP A 181 13.58 -1.39 -1.44
C ASP A 181 13.81 -0.93 -2.90
N LEU A 182 13.91 0.38 -3.10
CA LEU A 182 13.99 0.97 -4.43
C LEU A 182 15.37 0.78 -5.07
N LYS A 183 16.43 0.85 -4.28
CA LYS A 183 17.80 0.71 -4.80
C LYS A 183 18.08 -0.64 -5.42
N LYS A 184 17.38 -1.68 -4.98
CA LYS A 184 17.48 -3.03 -5.54
C LYS A 184 17.13 -3.08 -7.03
N PHE A 185 16.26 -2.18 -7.52
CA PHE A 185 15.93 -2.10 -8.94
C PHE A 185 17.12 -1.72 -9.81
N ASN A 186 18.13 -1.03 -9.28
CA ASN A 186 19.31 -0.59 -10.01
C ASN A 186 20.16 -1.75 -10.53
N ASP A 187 20.13 -2.92 -9.85
CA ASP A 187 20.87 -4.12 -10.26
C ASP A 187 20.36 -4.67 -11.60
N TYR A 188 19.14 -4.28 -12.01
CA TYR A 188 18.46 -4.74 -13.22
C TYR A 188 18.18 -3.60 -14.20
N LYS A 189 18.86 -2.46 -14.05
CA LYS A 189 18.65 -1.28 -14.90
C LYS A 189 19.00 -1.57 -16.34
N ILE A 190 18.08 -1.31 -17.23
CA ILE A 190 18.21 -1.48 -18.66
C ILE A 190 18.03 -0.11 -19.33
N SER A 191 18.94 0.26 -20.24
CA SER A 191 18.72 1.39 -21.12
C SER A 191 17.86 0.92 -22.29
N SER A 192 16.65 1.40 -22.36
CA SER A 192 15.71 1.08 -23.43
C SER A 192 15.24 2.36 -24.12
N THR A 193 15.29 2.37 -25.46
CA THR A 193 14.60 3.35 -26.30
C THR A 193 13.59 2.59 -27.15
N ASN A 194 12.33 2.62 -26.71
CA ASN A 194 11.27 1.91 -27.39
C ASN A 194 10.82 2.71 -28.63
N LYS A 195 10.78 2.07 -29.81
CA LYS A 195 10.19 2.67 -31.04
C LYS A 195 8.66 2.77 -30.90
N VAL A 196 8.05 1.84 -30.18
CA VAL A 196 6.62 1.79 -29.87
C VAL A 196 6.50 1.83 -28.35
N PRO A 197 5.77 2.80 -27.76
CA PRO A 197 5.67 2.94 -26.32
C PRO A 197 5.13 1.70 -25.63
N ILE A 198 5.71 1.34 -24.50
CA ILE A 198 5.25 0.24 -23.64
C ILE A 198 4.43 0.81 -22.49
N ILE A 199 3.19 0.41 -22.41
CA ILE A 199 2.27 0.73 -21.32
C ILE A 199 2.35 -0.37 -20.27
N LEU A 200 2.50 0.04 -19.01
CA LEU A 200 2.60 -0.85 -17.86
C LEU A 200 1.30 -0.88 -17.05
N TRP A 201 0.91 -2.07 -16.63
CA TRP A 201 0.02 -2.32 -15.52
C TRP A 201 0.77 -3.18 -14.49
N ASN A 202 1.02 -2.66 -13.29
CA ASN A 202 1.75 -3.39 -12.23
C ASN A 202 0.97 -3.46 -10.91
N HIS A 203 -0.34 -3.60 -11.03
CA HIS A 203 -1.24 -3.73 -9.89
C HIS A 203 -1.78 -5.15 -9.78
N ARG A 204 -2.24 -5.53 -8.58
CA ARG A 204 -3.02 -6.75 -8.38
C ARG A 204 -4.26 -6.73 -9.30
N TRP A 205 -4.69 -7.90 -9.74
CA TRP A 205 -5.86 -8.01 -10.61
C TRP A 205 -7.14 -8.01 -9.76
N GLU A 206 -7.46 -6.84 -9.21
CA GLU A 206 -8.58 -6.62 -8.29
C GLU A 206 -9.45 -5.44 -8.72
N TYR A 207 -10.69 -5.46 -8.24
CA TYR A 207 -11.72 -4.47 -8.60
C TYR A 207 -11.37 -3.03 -8.18
N ASP A 208 -10.66 -2.84 -7.07
CA ASP A 208 -10.24 -1.54 -6.55
C ASP A 208 -9.18 -0.87 -7.43
N LYS A 209 -8.49 -1.63 -8.26
CA LYS A 209 -7.51 -1.14 -9.23
C LYS A 209 -8.16 -0.65 -10.54
N ASN A 210 -9.47 -0.88 -10.70
CA ASN A 210 -10.30 -0.40 -11.83
C ASN A 210 -9.71 -0.75 -13.21
N PRO A 211 -9.51 -2.04 -13.50
CA PRO A 211 -9.00 -2.47 -14.81
C PRO A 211 -9.96 -2.13 -15.97
N ASN A 212 -11.25 -1.93 -15.69
CA ASN A 212 -12.23 -1.57 -16.71
C ASN A 212 -11.87 -0.26 -17.40
N ASP A 213 -11.65 0.82 -16.66
CA ASP A 213 -11.30 2.12 -17.23
C ASP A 213 -9.96 2.04 -17.98
N PHE A 214 -9.00 1.30 -17.46
CA PHE A 214 -7.70 1.09 -18.11
C PHE A 214 -7.86 0.44 -19.48
N PHE A 215 -8.52 -0.71 -19.56
CA PHE A 215 -8.65 -1.44 -20.83
C PHE A 215 -9.61 -0.76 -21.81
N GLN A 216 -10.69 -0.14 -21.35
CA GLN A 216 -11.61 0.61 -22.23
C GLN A 216 -10.90 1.79 -22.90
N SER A 217 -10.08 2.54 -22.19
CA SER A 217 -9.27 3.60 -22.79
C SER A 217 -8.31 3.08 -23.85
N LEU A 218 -7.64 1.95 -23.58
CA LEU A 218 -6.74 1.32 -24.56
C LEU A 218 -7.48 0.81 -25.80
N GLN A 219 -8.71 0.32 -25.64
CA GLN A 219 -9.56 -0.06 -26.78
C GLN A 219 -9.87 1.15 -27.69
N LYS A 220 -10.21 2.30 -27.10
CA LYS A 220 -10.43 3.56 -27.83
C LYS A 220 -9.16 4.00 -28.56
N ILE A 221 -8.00 3.91 -27.91
CA ILE A 221 -6.70 4.29 -28.47
C ILE A 221 -6.32 3.38 -29.64
N LYS A 222 -6.50 2.07 -29.49
CA LYS A 222 -6.25 1.09 -30.57
C LYS A 222 -7.18 1.33 -31.76
N SER A 223 -8.47 1.65 -31.53
CA SER A 223 -9.45 1.89 -32.58
C SER A 223 -9.14 3.09 -33.50
N VAL A 224 -8.34 4.07 -32.99
CA VAL A 224 -7.88 5.22 -33.78
C VAL A 224 -6.48 5.00 -34.37
N GLY A 225 -5.94 3.77 -34.31
CA GLY A 225 -4.70 3.37 -34.99
C GLY A 225 -3.41 3.78 -34.26
N ILE A 226 -3.45 4.22 -33.02
CA ILE A 226 -2.26 4.55 -32.22
C ILE A 226 -1.60 3.27 -31.75
N GLN A 227 -0.30 3.12 -32.03
CA GLN A 227 0.47 1.94 -31.69
C GLN A 227 1.02 2.02 -30.26
N PHE A 228 0.96 0.91 -29.55
CA PHE A 228 1.56 0.71 -28.23
C PHE A 228 1.82 -0.78 -27.97
N LYS A 229 2.60 -1.09 -26.95
CA LYS A 229 2.77 -2.44 -26.41
C LYS A 229 2.27 -2.47 -24.96
N LEU A 230 1.89 -3.65 -24.47
CA LEU A 230 1.36 -3.85 -23.13
C LEU A 230 2.21 -4.82 -22.32
N VAL A 231 2.53 -4.40 -21.12
CA VAL A 231 3.07 -5.23 -20.03
C VAL A 231 2.07 -5.21 -18.89
N ILE A 232 1.49 -6.35 -18.57
CA ILE A 232 0.48 -6.51 -17.52
C ILE A 232 1.06 -7.48 -16.49
N VAL A 233 1.66 -6.94 -15.43
CA VAL A 233 2.21 -7.71 -14.32
C VAL A 233 1.35 -7.55 -13.08
N GLY A 234 1.35 -8.55 -12.21
CA GLY A 234 0.60 -8.50 -10.95
C GLY A 234 0.12 -9.88 -10.54
N GLN A 235 -0.31 -9.97 -9.30
CA GLN A 235 -0.86 -11.20 -8.75
C GLN A 235 -2.26 -11.42 -9.31
N GLU A 236 -2.45 -12.59 -9.92
CA GLU A 236 -3.74 -13.12 -10.33
C GLU A 236 -4.37 -13.85 -9.14
N PHE A 237 -5.64 -13.60 -8.87
CA PHE A 237 -6.39 -14.29 -7.83
C PHE A 237 -7.34 -15.34 -8.42
N ASP A 238 -7.75 -16.32 -7.62
CA ASP A 238 -8.60 -17.46 -8.04
C ASP A 238 -9.96 -17.02 -8.64
N THR A 239 -10.41 -15.81 -8.33
CA THR A 239 -11.58 -15.20 -8.96
C THR A 239 -11.14 -14.39 -10.19
N GLU A 240 -11.12 -15.04 -11.34
CA GLU A 240 -10.79 -14.41 -12.61
C GLU A 240 -11.78 -13.27 -12.92
N MET A 241 -11.26 -12.06 -13.04
CA MET A 241 -12.07 -10.94 -13.52
C MET A 241 -12.21 -11.04 -15.05
N PRO A 242 -13.43 -11.14 -15.62
CA PRO A 242 -13.63 -11.35 -17.06
C PRO A 242 -12.86 -10.37 -17.94
N ILE A 243 -12.72 -9.13 -17.50
CA ILE A 243 -12.03 -8.07 -18.24
C ILE A 243 -10.58 -8.43 -18.60
N PHE A 244 -9.86 -9.19 -17.77
CA PHE A 244 -8.49 -9.60 -18.09
C PHE A 244 -8.46 -10.65 -19.19
N THR A 245 -9.37 -11.63 -19.16
CA THR A 245 -9.49 -12.65 -20.21
C THR A 245 -9.94 -12.04 -21.55
N GLU A 246 -10.94 -11.17 -21.52
CA GLU A 246 -11.40 -10.42 -22.69
C GLU A 246 -10.30 -9.57 -23.29
N SER A 247 -9.54 -8.85 -22.44
CA SER A 247 -8.43 -7.99 -22.87
C SER A 247 -7.27 -8.79 -23.42
N ARG A 248 -6.96 -9.98 -22.89
CA ARG A 248 -5.94 -10.88 -23.44
C ARG A 248 -6.23 -11.23 -24.90
N ASN A 249 -7.50 -11.50 -25.22
CA ASN A 249 -7.91 -11.82 -26.57
C ASN A 249 -7.91 -10.60 -27.49
N PHE A 250 -8.38 -9.46 -27.00
CA PHE A 250 -8.49 -8.23 -27.78
C PHE A 250 -7.12 -7.60 -28.10
N PHE A 251 -6.18 -7.62 -27.16
CA PHE A 251 -4.85 -7.02 -27.27
C PHE A 251 -3.74 -8.04 -27.54
N LYS A 252 -4.07 -9.20 -28.13
CA LYS A 252 -3.10 -10.29 -28.36
C LYS A 252 -1.81 -9.86 -29.09
N ASP A 253 -1.91 -8.87 -29.99
CA ASP A 253 -0.78 -8.37 -30.78
C ASP A 253 0.02 -7.26 -30.07
N GLU A 254 -0.60 -6.59 -29.09
CA GLU A 254 0.03 -5.55 -28.27
C GLU A 254 0.68 -6.11 -27.00
N ILE A 255 0.12 -7.18 -26.42
CA ILE A 255 0.62 -7.78 -25.16
C ILE A 255 1.96 -8.47 -25.41
N ILE A 256 3.00 -7.99 -24.74
CA ILE A 256 4.34 -8.60 -24.73
C ILE A 256 4.63 -9.38 -23.44
N HIS A 257 3.90 -9.08 -22.35
CA HIS A 257 3.88 -9.86 -21.12
C HIS A 257 2.52 -9.71 -20.42
N MET A 258 1.99 -10.83 -19.89
CA MET A 258 0.78 -10.82 -19.08
C MET A 258 0.80 -11.96 -18.07
N GLY A 259 0.85 -11.62 -16.77
CA GLY A 259 0.86 -12.56 -15.67
C GLY A 259 1.81 -12.18 -14.55
N TYR A 260 1.93 -13.07 -13.57
CA TYR A 260 2.83 -12.90 -12.42
C TYR A 260 4.30 -13.14 -12.83
N CYS A 261 5.18 -12.21 -12.45
CA CYS A 261 6.62 -12.39 -12.63
C CYS A 261 7.17 -13.39 -11.61
N LYS A 262 7.86 -14.41 -12.08
CA LYS A 262 8.38 -15.48 -11.22
C LYS A 262 9.59 -15.06 -10.38
N SER A 263 10.31 -14.05 -10.84
CA SER A 263 11.48 -13.49 -10.17
C SER A 263 11.38 -11.98 -10.02
N PHE A 264 12.12 -11.42 -9.06
CA PHE A 264 12.25 -9.96 -8.92
C PHE A 264 12.97 -9.37 -10.14
N GLU A 265 13.95 -10.07 -10.71
CA GLU A 265 14.65 -9.67 -11.94
C GLU A 265 13.69 -9.44 -13.10
N ASP A 266 12.78 -10.41 -13.36
CA ASP A 266 11.76 -10.26 -14.39
C ASP A 266 10.88 -9.03 -14.15
N TYR A 267 10.40 -8.86 -12.91
CA TYR A 267 9.58 -7.72 -12.52
C TYR A 267 10.32 -6.39 -12.73
N ALA A 268 11.53 -6.25 -12.19
CA ALA A 268 12.35 -5.06 -12.32
C ALA A 268 12.68 -4.73 -13.78
N SER A 269 13.01 -5.76 -14.56
CA SER A 269 13.29 -5.61 -16.00
C SER A 269 12.09 -5.05 -16.77
N TRP A 270 10.86 -5.46 -16.45
CA TRP A 270 9.67 -4.90 -17.07
C TRP A 270 9.41 -3.45 -16.65
N LEU A 271 9.65 -3.08 -15.39
CA LEU A 271 9.51 -1.71 -14.95
C LEU A 271 10.51 -0.77 -15.66
N TRP A 272 11.77 -1.19 -15.83
CA TRP A 272 12.78 -0.42 -16.55
C TRP A 272 12.51 -0.31 -18.05
N LYS A 273 11.82 -1.27 -18.64
CA LYS A 273 11.45 -1.25 -20.07
C LYS A 273 10.21 -0.41 -20.36
N ALA A 274 9.32 -0.25 -19.38
CA ALA A 274 8.06 0.43 -19.58
C ALA A 274 8.22 1.94 -19.67
N ASP A 275 7.42 2.57 -20.53
CA ASP A 275 7.47 4.02 -20.76
C ASP A 275 6.40 4.75 -19.98
N ILE A 276 5.18 4.20 -19.89
CA ILE A 276 4.01 4.88 -19.31
C ILE A 276 3.28 3.95 -18.36
N LEU A 277 2.95 4.48 -17.16
CA LEU A 277 2.09 3.85 -16.15
C LEU A 277 0.78 4.64 -16.03
N PRO A 278 -0.29 4.29 -16.74
CA PRO A 278 -1.61 4.86 -16.51
C PRO A 278 -2.26 4.23 -15.29
N VAL A 279 -2.59 5.04 -14.29
CA VAL A 279 -3.14 4.60 -13.00
C VAL A 279 -4.62 4.93 -12.92
N THR A 280 -5.48 3.92 -12.88
CA THR A 280 -6.95 4.07 -12.83
C THR A 280 -7.57 3.76 -11.47
N ILE A 281 -6.76 3.50 -10.48
CA ILE A 281 -7.09 2.99 -9.14
C ILE A 281 -8.18 3.83 -8.44
N ASN A 282 -9.13 3.14 -7.80
CA ASN A 282 -10.20 3.75 -7.00
C ASN A 282 -9.86 3.85 -5.52
N GLN A 283 -8.91 3.04 -5.04
CA GLN A 283 -8.46 3.07 -3.65
C GLN A 283 -6.96 2.84 -3.55
N GLU A 284 -6.27 3.74 -2.85
CA GLU A 284 -4.85 3.63 -2.55
C GLU A 284 -4.48 4.56 -1.39
N PHE A 285 -3.67 4.07 -0.46
CA PHE A 285 -3.19 4.85 0.67
C PHE A 285 -1.73 5.31 0.50
N PHE A 286 -0.94 4.62 -0.33
CA PHE A 286 0.44 5.01 -0.65
C PHE A 286 0.80 4.75 -2.11
N GLY A 287 0.59 3.53 -2.61
CA GLY A 287 0.89 3.17 -4.00
C GLY A 287 2.33 2.71 -4.21
N ALA A 288 2.78 1.72 -3.45
CA ALA A 288 4.12 1.17 -3.55
C ALA A 288 4.51 0.78 -4.99
N SER A 289 3.64 0.07 -5.71
CA SER A 289 3.88 -0.34 -7.10
C SER A 289 4.04 0.85 -8.06
N VAL A 290 3.33 1.95 -7.80
CA VAL A 290 3.50 3.20 -8.58
C VAL A 290 4.86 3.81 -8.31
N MET A 291 5.28 3.86 -7.03
CA MET A 291 6.60 4.39 -6.66
C MET A 291 7.75 3.58 -7.27
N GLU A 292 7.63 2.26 -7.31
CA GLU A 292 8.60 1.36 -7.94
C GLU A 292 8.73 1.63 -9.44
N ALA A 293 7.61 1.75 -10.15
CA ALA A 293 7.61 2.04 -11.59
C ALA A 293 8.19 3.44 -11.89
N VAL A 294 7.82 4.46 -11.09
CA VAL A 294 8.36 5.81 -11.24
C VAL A 294 9.86 5.86 -10.92
N TYR A 295 10.31 5.10 -9.93
CA TYR A 295 11.75 4.94 -9.66
C TYR A 295 12.51 4.39 -10.86
N CYS A 296 11.90 3.49 -11.62
CA CYS A 296 12.43 2.94 -12.88
C CYS A 296 12.20 3.86 -14.08
N ASN A 297 11.86 5.14 -13.88
CA ASN A 297 11.58 6.15 -14.91
C ASN A 297 10.34 5.90 -15.78
N CYS A 298 9.44 5.02 -15.38
CA CYS A 298 8.15 4.87 -16.02
C CYS A 298 7.27 6.10 -15.74
N TYR A 299 6.80 6.77 -16.79
CA TYR A 299 6.03 8.01 -16.67
C TYR A 299 4.63 7.76 -16.11
N PRO A 300 4.28 8.31 -14.95
CA PRO A 300 2.99 8.05 -14.34
C PRO A 300 1.90 9.00 -14.89
N LEU A 301 0.74 8.47 -15.26
CA LEU A 301 -0.48 9.24 -15.49
C LEU A 301 -1.45 8.95 -14.35
N LEU A 302 -1.57 9.87 -13.41
CA LEU A 302 -2.18 9.67 -12.10
C LEU A 302 -3.54 10.34 -11.97
N PRO A 303 -4.51 9.77 -11.22
CA PRO A 303 -5.72 10.50 -10.86
C PRO A 303 -5.40 11.61 -9.85
N LYS A 304 -5.97 12.80 -10.02
CA LYS A 304 -5.82 13.91 -9.07
C LYS A 304 -6.71 13.69 -7.84
N ARG A 305 -6.52 12.56 -7.19
CA ARG A 305 -7.24 12.12 -5.98
C ARG A 305 -6.40 11.13 -5.19
N LEU A 306 -6.93 10.68 -4.04
CA LEU A 306 -6.27 9.76 -3.13
C LEU A 306 -4.95 10.36 -2.61
N THR A 307 -3.95 9.53 -2.43
CA THR A 307 -2.63 9.90 -1.95
C THR A 307 -1.73 10.59 -3.01
N TYR A 308 -2.06 10.48 -4.31
CA TYR A 308 -1.15 10.90 -5.38
C TYR A 308 -0.81 12.40 -5.39
N PRO A 309 -1.75 13.35 -5.16
CA PRO A 309 -1.40 14.77 -5.08
C PRO A 309 -0.40 15.11 -3.98
N GLU A 310 -0.43 14.37 -2.88
CA GLU A 310 0.51 14.51 -1.77
C GLU A 310 1.90 13.98 -2.14
N LEU A 311 1.96 12.79 -2.74
CA LEU A 311 3.22 12.08 -3.01
C LEU A 311 3.99 12.66 -4.19
N PHE A 312 3.27 13.20 -5.18
CA PHE A 312 3.80 13.75 -6.42
C PHE A 312 3.62 15.27 -6.54
N ASN A 313 3.54 15.98 -5.43
CA ASN A 313 3.16 17.38 -5.31
C ASN A 313 3.56 18.30 -6.51
N ASP A 314 3.17 19.58 -6.54
CA ASP A 314 3.22 20.55 -7.66
C ASP A 314 4.57 20.73 -8.41
N ARG A 315 5.63 20.07 -7.97
CA ARG A 315 6.92 19.99 -8.70
C ARG A 315 6.86 19.06 -9.91
N VAL A 316 5.88 18.17 -9.93
CA VAL A 316 5.62 17.26 -11.04
C VAL A 316 4.60 17.94 -11.93
N ASN A 317 4.98 18.21 -13.18
CA ASN A 317 4.17 18.89 -14.19
C ASN A 317 2.69 18.52 -14.11
N ALA A 318 1.80 19.49 -14.26
CA ALA A 318 0.33 19.29 -14.31
C ALA A 318 -0.12 18.20 -15.31
N LEU A 319 0.78 17.78 -16.20
CA LEU A 319 0.58 16.69 -17.17
C LEU A 319 0.44 15.29 -16.54
N HIS A 320 1.02 15.06 -15.35
CA HIS A 320 0.94 13.75 -14.67
C HIS A 320 -0.43 13.45 -14.05
N PHE A 321 -1.27 14.47 -13.85
CA PHE A 321 -2.56 14.31 -13.22
C PHE A 321 -3.71 14.43 -14.22
N TYR A 322 -4.71 13.57 -14.07
CA TYR A 322 -6.00 13.68 -14.75
C TYR A 322 -7.14 13.85 -13.74
N HIS A 323 -8.23 14.52 -14.17
CA HIS A 323 -9.37 14.86 -13.33
C HIS A 323 -10.58 13.93 -13.51
N ASN A 324 -10.77 13.41 -14.73
CA ASN A 324 -11.88 12.53 -15.10
C ASN A 324 -11.47 11.64 -16.28
N THR A 325 -12.35 10.71 -16.68
CA THR A 325 -12.08 9.74 -17.74
C THR A 325 -11.76 10.39 -19.08
N ASN A 326 -12.42 11.49 -19.47
CA ASN A 326 -12.12 12.19 -20.73
C ASN A 326 -10.74 12.84 -20.70
N ASP A 327 -10.37 13.45 -19.59
CA ASP A 327 -9.02 14.02 -19.39
C ASP A 327 -7.95 12.92 -19.40
N TYR A 328 -8.24 11.77 -18.78
CA TYR A 328 -7.39 10.59 -18.82
C TYR A 328 -7.16 10.08 -20.24
N ASP A 329 -8.23 9.86 -21.01
CA ASP A 329 -8.16 9.38 -22.38
C ASP A 329 -7.33 10.35 -23.27
N ASN A 330 -7.56 11.66 -23.16
CA ASN A 330 -6.86 12.68 -23.92
C ASN A 330 -5.35 12.75 -23.57
N LYS A 331 -5.03 12.70 -22.27
CA LYS A 331 -3.64 12.73 -21.80
C LYS A 331 -2.90 11.47 -22.18
N LEU A 332 -3.50 10.29 -22.01
CA LEU A 332 -2.87 9.03 -22.42
C LEU A 332 -2.61 9.00 -23.93
N LYS A 333 -3.58 9.45 -24.73
CA LYS A 333 -3.41 9.59 -26.17
C LYS A 333 -2.26 10.55 -26.52
N SER A 334 -2.19 11.71 -25.87
CA SER A 334 -1.12 12.70 -26.07
C SER A 334 0.26 12.14 -25.73
N LEU A 335 0.39 11.42 -24.60
CA LEU A 335 1.64 10.79 -24.18
C LEU A 335 2.14 9.76 -25.19
N LEU A 336 1.24 8.96 -25.76
CA LEU A 336 1.59 7.94 -26.76
C LEU A 336 2.02 8.53 -28.10
N ILE A 337 1.48 9.68 -28.49
CA ILE A 337 1.84 10.36 -29.76
C ILE A 337 3.16 11.13 -29.61
N ASN A 338 3.30 11.90 -28.53
CA ASN A 338 4.41 12.85 -28.42
C ASN A 338 5.71 12.21 -27.92
N GLN A 339 5.65 11.09 -27.22
CA GLN A 339 6.77 10.30 -26.68
C GLN A 339 7.86 11.12 -25.95
N ASN A 340 7.62 12.41 -25.72
CA ASN A 340 8.55 13.27 -24.98
C ASN A 340 8.18 13.20 -23.48
N LEU A 341 8.48 12.06 -22.89
CA LEU A 341 8.22 11.78 -21.50
C LEU A 341 9.37 12.39 -20.69
N GLY A 342 9.05 13.24 -19.72
CA GLY A 342 10.04 13.85 -18.83
C GLY A 342 10.94 12.79 -18.19
N HIS A 343 12.18 13.15 -17.85
CA HIS A 343 13.16 12.23 -17.30
C HIS A 343 13.50 12.59 -15.83
N ASN A 344 14.17 11.66 -15.12
CA ASN A 344 14.60 11.78 -13.71
C ASN A 344 13.45 11.79 -12.68
N LEU A 345 12.41 11.02 -12.94
CA LEU A 345 11.31 10.85 -11.98
C LEU A 345 11.75 10.09 -10.72
N ASN A 346 12.84 9.36 -10.77
CA ASN A 346 13.41 8.64 -9.64
C ASN A 346 13.75 9.56 -8.45
N GLU A 347 14.12 10.83 -8.70
CA GLU A 347 14.38 11.80 -7.62
C GLU A 347 13.16 12.04 -6.72
N ILE A 348 11.94 11.87 -7.26
CA ILE A 348 10.69 12.05 -6.52
C ILE A 348 10.50 10.91 -5.52
N THR A 349 10.88 9.70 -5.92
CA THR A 349 10.60 8.46 -5.20
C THR A 349 11.74 7.97 -4.32
N GLN A 350 12.99 8.34 -4.63
CA GLN A 350 14.17 7.87 -3.89
C GLN A 350 14.14 8.18 -2.38
N LYS A 351 13.41 9.22 -1.97
CA LYS A 351 13.22 9.58 -0.56
C LYS A 351 12.47 8.51 0.24
N TYR A 352 11.74 7.62 -0.44
CA TYR A 352 11.01 6.50 0.15
C TYR A 352 11.84 5.21 0.20
N ASP A 353 13.09 5.24 -0.25
CA ASP A 353 13.99 4.10 -0.11
C ASP A 353 14.34 3.83 1.37
N TRP A 354 14.49 2.58 1.73
CA TRP A 354 14.82 2.17 3.10
C TRP A 354 16.05 2.86 3.66
N SER A 355 17.03 3.22 2.85
CA SER A 355 18.21 3.96 3.33
C SER A 355 17.88 5.34 3.92
N THR A 356 16.72 5.91 3.56
CA THR A 356 16.22 7.17 4.12
C THR A 356 15.13 6.90 5.17
N MET A 357 14.18 6.03 4.83
CA MET A 357 13.01 5.80 5.66
C MET A 357 13.35 5.11 6.97
N SER A 358 14.32 4.19 7.01
CA SER A 358 14.73 3.52 8.26
C SER A 358 15.19 4.51 9.33
N ILE A 359 15.90 5.56 8.94
CA ILE A 359 16.35 6.61 9.87
C ILE A 359 15.14 7.35 10.48
N GLN A 360 14.12 7.67 9.67
CA GLN A 360 12.92 8.32 10.15
C GLN A 360 12.10 7.39 11.07
N TYR A 361 11.97 6.11 10.71
CA TYR A 361 11.31 5.12 11.55
C TYR A 361 12.01 4.95 12.88
N ASP A 362 13.34 4.82 12.88
CA ASP A 362 14.13 4.67 14.09
C ASP A 362 13.98 5.87 15.05
N GLN A 363 13.86 7.08 14.49
CA GLN A 363 13.56 8.28 15.28
C GLN A 363 12.17 8.24 15.91
N LEU A 364 11.17 7.72 15.17
CA LEU A 364 9.78 7.59 15.65
C LEU A 364 9.63 6.52 16.72
N MET A 365 10.53 5.53 16.79
CA MET A 365 10.55 4.51 17.85
C MET A 365 11.00 5.08 19.19
N ASN A 366 11.63 6.24 19.26
CA ASN A 366 11.95 6.87 20.54
C ASN A 366 10.67 7.51 21.12
N ILE A 367 10.08 6.85 22.11
CA ILE A 367 8.98 7.38 22.91
C ILE A 367 9.62 7.92 24.21
N THR A 368 9.89 9.22 24.22
CA THR A 368 10.22 9.97 25.45
C THR A 368 8.96 10.52 26.06
#